data_8aa191cf55a2a0acdcf7f878f132bd6d
#
_entry.id   8aa191cf55a2a0acdcf7f878f132bd6d
#
_cell.length_a   1.000
_cell.length_b   1.000
_cell.length_c   1.000
_cell.angle_alpha   90.00
_cell.angle_beta   90.00
_cell.angle_gamma   90.00
#
_symmetry.space_group_name_H-M   'P 1'
#
loop_
_entity.id
_entity.type
_entity.pdbx_description
1 polymer ?
#
loop_
_entity_poly.entity_id
_entity_poly.type
_entity_poly.pdbx_seq_one_letter_code
_entity_poly.pdbx_strand_id
1 'polypeptide(L)'
;MNEDMIKKIRSFNRYYTVWLNVLNKDYLGTDLLWPESRVLFEIYLFPEISATELCGHLNMDKSYMSRILAKFERNGLITRELIPKSRGMKKIRLTEAGKEKAHQIDRRGDE
;
A
#
# COMPACT_ATOMS: atom_id res chain seq x y z
N MET A 1 -5.54 -23.88 -4.63
CA MET A 1 -6.69 -23.03 -4.28
C MET A 1 -7.50 -22.78 -5.54
N ASN A 2 -8.80 -23.05 -5.53
CA ASN A 2 -9.63 -22.90 -6.70
C ASN A 2 -10.17 -21.47 -6.83
N GLU A 3 -10.76 -21.18 -7.99
CA GLU A 3 -11.28 -19.85 -8.27
C GLU A 3 -12.35 -19.39 -7.29
N ASP A 4 -13.20 -20.31 -6.85
CA ASP A 4 -14.27 -19.95 -5.91
C ASP A 4 -13.73 -19.52 -4.57
N MET A 5 -12.70 -20.20 -4.08
CA MET A 5 -12.04 -19.79 -2.84
C MET A 5 -11.37 -18.44 -2.98
N ILE A 6 -10.75 -18.20 -4.12
CA ILE A 6 -10.09 -16.90 -4.37
C ILE A 6 -11.15 -15.79 -4.38
N LYS A 7 -12.28 -16.02 -5.02
CA LYS A 7 -13.36 -15.02 -5.04
C LYS A 7 -13.92 -14.76 -3.66
N LYS A 8 -14.09 -15.81 -2.86
CA LYS A 8 -14.58 -15.68 -1.49
C LYS A 8 -13.61 -14.89 -0.63
N ILE A 9 -12.31 -15.14 -0.76
CA ILE A 9 -11.30 -14.41 -0.02
C ILE A 9 -11.29 -12.94 -0.43
N ARG A 10 -11.40 -12.65 -1.72
CA ARG A 10 -11.43 -11.27 -2.21
C ARG A 10 -12.68 -10.53 -1.73
N SER A 11 -13.82 -11.20 -1.73
CA SER A 11 -15.07 -10.60 -1.24
C SER A 11 -14.99 -10.30 0.25
N PHE A 12 -14.44 -11.24 1.01
CA PHE A 12 -14.25 -11.06 2.44
C PHE A 12 -13.30 -9.89 2.72
N ASN A 13 -12.18 -9.82 1.99
CA ASN A 13 -11.21 -8.76 2.17
C ASN A 13 -11.80 -7.39 1.86
N ARG A 14 -12.63 -7.31 0.83
CA ARG A 14 -13.29 -6.06 0.47
C ARG A 14 -14.23 -5.59 1.57
N TYR A 15 -15.06 -6.50 2.05
CA TYR A 15 -16.01 -6.22 3.13
C TYR A 15 -15.27 -5.81 4.40
N TYR A 16 -14.25 -6.56 4.73
CA TYR A 16 -13.44 -6.32 5.92
C TYR A 16 -12.73 -4.95 5.85
N THR A 17 -12.26 -4.59 4.67
CA THR A 17 -11.61 -3.30 4.46
C THR A 17 -12.58 -2.14 4.71
N VAL A 18 -13.79 -2.23 4.19
CA VAL A 18 -14.81 -1.21 4.43
C VAL A 18 -15.13 -1.10 5.92
N TRP A 19 -15.28 -2.23 6.56
CA TRP A 19 -15.61 -2.28 7.99
C TRP A 19 -14.49 -1.65 8.83
N LEU A 20 -13.23 -1.96 8.50
CA LEU A 20 -12.09 -1.40 9.19
C LEU A 20 -11.95 0.10 8.96
N ASN A 21 -12.34 0.59 7.79
CA ASN A 21 -12.34 2.01 7.53
C ASN A 21 -13.33 2.77 8.42
N VAL A 22 -14.41 2.12 8.80
CA VAL A 22 -15.38 2.70 9.73
C VAL A 22 -14.83 2.74 11.14
N LEU A 23 -14.19 1.67 11.58
CA LEU A 23 -13.56 1.58 12.89
C LEU A 23 -12.27 2.33 13.00
N ASN A 24 -11.63 2.43 11.95
CA ASN A 24 -10.50 3.06 11.48
C ASN A 24 -9.48 3.65 12.39
N LYS A 25 -8.44 4.07 11.97
CA LYS A 25 -7.31 4.80 12.57
C LYS A 25 -6.97 4.37 13.98
N ASP A 26 -7.96 4.27 14.87
CA ASP A 26 -7.75 3.89 16.25
C ASP A 26 -7.40 2.42 16.40
N TYR A 27 -7.93 1.57 15.51
CA TYR A 27 -7.68 0.14 15.61
C TYR A 27 -6.21 -0.21 15.37
N LEU A 28 -5.62 0.39 14.33
CA LEU A 28 -4.21 0.17 14.03
C LEU A 28 -3.30 1.21 14.66
N GLY A 29 -3.89 2.24 15.27
CA GLY A 29 -3.11 3.31 15.87
C GLY A 29 -2.29 4.10 14.86
N THR A 30 -2.75 4.15 13.62
CA THR A 30 -2.10 4.87 12.55
C THR A 30 -3.11 5.78 11.87
N ASP A 31 -2.62 6.85 11.27
CA ASP A 31 -3.46 7.80 10.53
C ASP A 31 -3.70 7.38 9.09
N LEU A 32 -3.28 6.17 8.71
CA LEU A 32 -3.46 5.66 7.36
C LEU A 32 -4.73 4.83 7.26
N LEU A 33 -5.44 4.98 6.15
CA LEU A 33 -6.56 4.10 5.82
C LEU A 33 -6.02 2.72 5.46
N TRP A 34 -6.87 1.70 5.59
CA TRP A 34 -6.45 0.33 5.35
C TRP A 34 -5.81 0.10 3.98
N PRO A 35 -6.39 0.61 2.86
CA PRO A 35 -5.73 0.43 1.57
C PRO A 35 -4.37 1.13 1.50
N GLU A 36 -4.25 2.30 2.13
CA GLU A 36 -2.98 3.02 2.18
C GLU A 36 -1.93 2.24 2.96
N SER A 37 -2.33 1.63 4.06
CA SER A 37 -1.43 0.80 4.85
C SER A 37 -0.90 -0.38 4.04
N ARG A 38 -1.76 -1.02 3.25
CA ARG A 38 -1.36 -2.12 2.40
C ARG A 38 -0.35 -1.68 1.34
N VAL A 39 -0.58 -0.52 0.74
CA VAL A 39 0.35 0.01 -0.26
C VAL A 39 1.70 0.30 0.37
N LEU A 40 1.72 0.95 1.51
CA LEU A 40 2.96 1.29 2.18
C LEU A 40 3.75 0.03 2.57
N PHE A 41 3.06 -0.96 3.09
CA PHE A 41 3.69 -2.22 3.49
C PHE A 41 4.24 -2.97 2.28
N GLU A 42 3.54 -2.94 1.15
CA GLU A 42 4.01 -3.57 -0.08
C GLU A 42 5.30 -2.91 -0.57
N ILE A 43 5.38 -1.60 -0.49
CA ILE A 43 6.61 -0.87 -0.83
C ILE A 43 7.75 -1.30 0.10
N TYR A 44 7.44 -1.51 1.37
CA TYR A 44 8.41 -1.97 2.36
C TYR A 44 8.95 -3.36 2.00
N LEU A 45 8.07 -4.26 1.57
CA LEU A 45 8.46 -5.62 1.21
C LEU A 45 9.22 -5.70 -0.10
N PHE A 46 8.94 -4.80 -1.03
CA PHE A 46 9.55 -4.80 -2.36
C PHE A 46 10.22 -3.45 -2.64
N PRO A 47 11.44 -3.24 -2.12
CA PRO A 47 12.14 -1.99 -2.37
C PRO A 47 12.32 -1.74 -3.87
N GLU A 48 12.18 -0.48 -4.26
CA GLU A 48 12.33 -0.05 -5.65
C GLU A 48 11.20 -0.51 -6.58
N ILE A 49 10.06 -0.94 -6.02
CA ILE A 49 8.90 -1.32 -6.80
C ILE A 49 8.32 -0.11 -7.56
N SER A 50 7.76 -0.35 -8.75
CA SER A 50 7.11 0.70 -9.53
C SER A 50 5.61 0.74 -9.20
N ALA A 51 4.96 1.84 -9.60
CA ALA A 51 3.52 1.98 -9.42
C ALA A 51 2.75 0.90 -10.19
N THR A 52 3.22 0.56 -11.39
CA THR A 52 2.60 -0.48 -12.19
C THR A 52 2.65 -1.84 -11.48
N GLU A 53 3.81 -2.16 -10.91
CA GLU A 53 3.96 -3.39 -10.15
C GLU A 53 3.08 -3.41 -8.90
N LEU A 54 2.97 -2.27 -8.21
CA LEU A 54 2.08 -2.17 -7.05
C LEU A 54 0.63 -2.44 -7.43
N CYS A 55 0.18 -1.85 -8.54
CA CYS A 55 -1.18 -2.08 -9.01
C CYS A 55 -1.42 -3.55 -9.30
N GLY A 56 -0.43 -4.22 -9.89
CA GLY A 56 -0.53 -5.65 -10.17
C GLY A 56 -0.56 -6.50 -8.91
N HIS A 57 0.32 -6.21 -7.96
CA HIS A 57 0.41 -6.96 -6.70
C HIS A 57 -0.87 -6.83 -5.87
N LEU A 58 -1.41 -5.61 -5.81
CA LEU A 58 -2.53 -5.32 -4.91
C LEU A 58 -3.87 -5.30 -5.62
N ASN A 59 -3.87 -5.48 -6.94
CA ASN A 59 -5.08 -5.44 -7.76
C ASN A 59 -5.85 -4.13 -7.54
N MET A 60 -5.14 -3.03 -7.61
CA MET A 60 -5.70 -1.70 -7.41
C MET A 60 -5.75 -0.90 -8.70
N ASP A 61 -6.74 -0.03 -8.78
CA ASP A 61 -6.89 0.88 -9.89
C ASP A 61 -5.72 1.87 -9.95
N LYS A 62 -5.30 2.16 -11.17
CA LYS A 62 -4.16 3.02 -11.44
C LYS A 62 -4.35 4.43 -10.90
N SER A 63 -5.54 4.99 -11.10
CA SER A 63 -5.85 6.35 -10.63
C SER A 63 -5.85 6.43 -9.12
N TYR A 64 -6.41 5.41 -8.47
CA TYR A 64 -6.42 5.33 -7.01
C TYR A 64 -5.00 5.20 -6.46
N MET A 65 -4.20 4.32 -7.07
CA MET A 65 -2.81 4.16 -6.67
C MET A 65 -2.04 5.46 -6.80
N SER A 66 -2.25 6.17 -7.90
CA SER A 66 -1.58 7.45 -8.13
C SER A 66 -1.88 8.46 -7.03
N ARG A 67 -3.13 8.51 -6.57
CA ARG A 67 -3.51 9.41 -5.47
C ARG A 67 -2.86 9.02 -4.15
N ILE A 68 -2.79 7.71 -3.87
CA ILE A 68 -2.14 7.22 -2.66
C ILE A 68 -0.66 7.58 -2.67
N LEU A 69 0.01 7.34 -3.78
CA LEU A 69 1.45 7.63 -3.88
C LEU A 69 1.73 9.13 -3.79
N ALA A 70 0.88 9.95 -4.39
CA ALA A 70 1.02 11.40 -4.27
C ALA A 70 0.88 11.85 -2.83
N LYS A 71 -0.06 11.27 -2.10
CA LYS A 71 -0.25 11.57 -0.68
C LYS A 71 0.98 11.18 0.14
N PHE A 72 1.51 9.98 -0.11
CA PHE A 72 2.70 9.51 0.60
C PHE A 72 3.90 10.42 0.32
N GLU A 73 4.04 10.85 -0.92
CA GLU A 73 5.13 11.74 -1.30
C GLU A 73 5.01 13.09 -0.61
N ARG A 74 3.80 13.67 -0.57
CA ARG A 74 3.55 14.93 0.12
C ARG A 74 3.84 14.84 1.63
N ASN A 75 3.56 13.68 2.21
CA ASN A 75 3.76 13.47 3.64
C ASN A 75 5.17 13.00 3.98
N GLY A 76 6.05 12.92 2.99
CA GLY A 76 7.43 12.56 3.22
C GLY A 76 7.67 11.10 3.54
N LEU A 77 6.75 10.22 3.14
CA LEU A 77 6.88 8.79 3.43
C LEU A 77 7.62 8.04 2.32
N ILE A 78 7.55 8.55 1.09
CA ILE A 78 8.23 7.95 -0.05
C ILE A 78 8.92 9.01 -0.89
N THR A 79 9.89 8.55 -1.67
CA THR A 79 10.46 9.30 -2.79
C THR A 79 10.28 8.47 -4.05
N ARG A 80 10.25 9.14 -5.19
CA ARG A 80 10.15 8.47 -6.48
C ARG A 80 11.28 8.95 -7.37
N GLU A 81 11.92 8.00 -8.02
CA GLU A 81 13.09 8.27 -8.84
C GLU A 81 12.92 7.63 -10.20
N LEU A 82 13.15 8.43 -11.26
CA LEU A 82 13.01 7.95 -12.62
C LEU A 82 14.03 6.84 -12.90
N ILE A 83 13.55 5.74 -13.48
CA ILE A 83 14.44 4.63 -13.87
C ILE A 83 15.07 5.00 -15.22
N PRO A 84 16.41 5.00 -15.30
CA PRO A 84 17.09 5.35 -16.55
C PRO A 84 16.67 4.45 -17.70
N LYS A 85 16.53 5.02 -18.89
CA LYS A 85 16.17 4.29 -20.11
C LYS A 85 14.80 3.64 -20.09
N SER A 86 13.96 4.00 -19.13
CA SER A 86 12.58 3.54 -19.11
C SER A 86 11.69 4.59 -19.78
N ARG A 87 10.43 4.21 -20.03
CA ARG A 87 9.45 5.14 -20.61
C ARG A 87 8.72 5.89 -19.53
N GLY A 88 9.46 6.56 -18.66
CA GLY A 88 8.86 7.33 -17.58
C GLY A 88 8.53 6.54 -16.34
N MET A 89 9.02 5.30 -16.25
CA MET A 89 8.81 4.50 -15.03
C MET A 89 9.66 5.03 -13.89
N LYS A 90 9.09 5.02 -12.70
CA LYS A 90 9.77 5.46 -11.49
C LYS A 90 9.78 4.35 -10.47
N LYS A 91 10.92 4.18 -9.81
CA LYS A 91 11.00 3.28 -8.66
C LYS A 91 10.63 4.06 -7.42
N ILE A 92 10.00 3.39 -6.49
CA ILE A 92 9.50 4.00 -5.26
C ILE A 92 10.35 3.52 -4.11
N ARG A 93 10.77 4.46 -3.26
CA ARG A 93 11.56 4.13 -2.07
C ARG A 93 10.94 4.75 -0.84
N LEU A 94 10.96 4.01 0.26
CA LEU A 94 10.54 4.55 1.54
C LEU A 94 11.61 5.46 2.09
N THR A 95 11.17 6.58 2.66
CA THR A 95 12.04 7.40 3.49
C THR A 95 12.18 6.73 4.86
N GLU A 96 13.01 7.29 5.73
CA GLU A 96 13.10 6.78 7.11
C GLU A 96 11.74 6.86 7.81
N ALA A 97 11.01 7.95 7.60
CA ALA A 97 9.67 8.09 8.16
C ALA A 97 8.71 7.02 7.60
N GLY A 98 8.83 6.71 6.30
CA GLY A 98 8.03 5.67 5.68
C GLY A 98 8.33 4.30 6.24
N LYS A 99 9.61 3.99 6.46
CA LYS A 99 10.02 2.72 7.04
C LYS A 99 9.46 2.55 8.45
N GLU A 100 9.54 3.60 9.24
CA GLU A 100 9.01 3.56 10.59
C GLU A 100 7.50 3.33 10.60
N LYS A 101 6.80 4.01 9.69
CA LYS A 101 5.36 3.83 9.56
C LYS A 101 5.02 2.39 9.19
N ALA A 102 5.77 1.81 8.24
CA ALA A 102 5.58 0.43 7.83
C ALA A 102 5.84 -0.55 8.97
N HIS A 103 6.86 -0.29 9.78
CA HIS A 103 7.14 -1.12 10.96
C HIS A 103 5.99 -1.09 11.97
N GLN A 104 5.37 0.08 12.16
CA GLN A 104 4.22 0.18 13.05
C GLN A 104 3.06 -0.67 12.56
N ILE A 105 2.82 -0.64 11.25
CA ILE A 105 1.76 -1.45 10.64
C ILE A 105 2.05 -2.94 10.83
N ASP A 106 3.28 -3.36 10.57
CA ASP A 106 3.69 -4.76 10.69
C ASP A 106 3.48 -5.27 12.12
N ARG A 107 3.94 -4.52 13.11
CA ARG A 107 3.81 -4.93 14.51
C ARG A 107 2.37 -5.07 14.94
N ARG A 108 1.51 -4.14 14.50
CA ARG A 108 0.10 -4.17 14.89
C ARG A 108 -0.67 -5.24 14.13
N GLY A 109 -0.22 -5.56 12.92
CA GLY A 109 -0.83 -6.62 12.14
C GLY A 109 -0.58 -8.00 12.72
N ASP A 110 0.51 -8.16 13.48
CA ASP A 110 0.85 -9.42 14.12
C ASP A 110 0.12 -9.64 15.45
N GLU A 111 -0.47 -8.60 15.97
CA GLU A 111 -1.25 -8.69 17.21
C GLU A 111 -2.71 -8.98 16.88
#